data_49414caf74542684852d2465e9fa1e9e
#
_entry.id   49414caf74542684852d2465e9fa1e9e
#
_cell.length_a   1.000
_cell.length_b   1.000
_cell.length_c   1.000
_cell.angle_alpha   90.00
_cell.angle_beta   90.00
_cell.angle_gamma   90.00
#
_symmetry.space_group_name_H-M   'P 1'
#
loop_
_entity.id
_entity.type
_entity.pdbx_description
1 polymer ?
#
loop_
_entity_poly.entity_id
_entity_poly.type
_entity_poly.pdbx_seq_one_letter_code
_entity_poly.pdbx_strand_id
1 'polypeptide(L)'
;MVKVKFCGIRRTEDIEAMNRLKPDLAGFVFAKSKRQVTKEQAAGLKELLDPEIKTVAVLVNMPAEEAAVLANTGIADLLQLHGDEDATYIAKLKTLTGSKIIKAIRLRNGTLPAQGYGKEAEESVYTTNAGLLAEAAQADYYLFDTFLPDTYGGTGKTFSVSLLNNLLIDKPFFLAGGLDAGNVAGIIRKVQKDATLLPFFYGVDVSGGIETDGYKDTIKMQAFMKTIRG
;
A
#
# COMPACT_ATOMS: atom_id res chain seq x y z
N MET A 1 -11.21 13.66 -3.88
CA MET A 1 -10.79 13.51 -2.44
C MET A 1 -9.78 12.37 -2.38
N VAL A 2 -8.67 12.53 -1.64
CA VAL A 2 -7.63 11.50 -1.49
C VAL A 2 -8.18 10.31 -0.69
N LYS A 3 -8.03 9.10 -1.20
CA LYS A 3 -8.45 7.87 -0.52
C LYS A 3 -7.48 7.49 0.60
N VAL A 4 -8.00 6.94 1.68
CA VAL A 4 -7.21 6.52 2.84
C VAL A 4 -7.38 5.04 3.07
N LYS A 5 -6.26 4.31 3.08
CA LYS A 5 -6.20 2.91 3.46
C LYS A 5 -5.47 2.77 4.81
N PHE A 6 -6.10 2.12 5.76
CA PHE A 6 -5.46 1.68 7.01
C PHE A 6 -5.11 0.21 6.91
N CYS A 7 -3.82 -0.12 6.97
CA CYS A 7 -3.30 -1.47 6.73
C CYS A 7 -2.86 -2.17 8.02
N GLY A 8 -3.12 -3.48 8.11
CA GLY A 8 -2.77 -4.30 9.27
C GLY A 8 -3.79 -4.23 10.40
N ILE A 9 -5.07 -4.14 10.05
CA ILE A 9 -6.21 -4.23 10.96
C ILE A 9 -6.35 -5.69 11.40
N ARG A 10 -6.49 -5.93 12.73
CA ARG A 10 -6.52 -7.31 13.26
C ARG A 10 -7.30 -7.52 14.54
N ARG A 11 -7.88 -6.47 15.12
CA ARG A 11 -8.63 -6.52 16.38
C ARG A 11 -10.00 -5.85 16.22
N THR A 12 -10.94 -6.20 17.09
CA THR A 12 -12.26 -5.57 17.14
C THR A 12 -12.17 -4.08 17.44
N GLU A 13 -11.25 -3.65 18.32
CA GLU A 13 -11.01 -2.24 18.64
C GLU A 13 -10.51 -1.45 17.42
N ASP A 14 -9.75 -2.11 16.54
CA ASP A 14 -9.33 -1.50 15.28
C ASP A 14 -10.56 -1.25 14.38
N ILE A 15 -11.51 -2.21 14.31
CA ILE A 15 -12.76 -2.08 13.54
C ILE A 15 -13.65 -0.96 14.11
N GLU A 16 -13.78 -0.87 15.43
CA GLU A 16 -14.54 0.21 16.06
C GLU A 16 -13.98 1.59 15.70
N ALA A 17 -12.64 1.74 15.68
CA ALA A 17 -11.98 2.96 15.24
C ALA A 17 -12.23 3.23 13.75
N MET A 18 -12.14 2.20 12.89
CA MET A 18 -12.46 2.27 11.46
C MET A 18 -13.88 2.78 11.22
N ASN A 19 -14.87 2.18 11.90
CA ASN A 19 -16.28 2.52 11.75
C ASN A 19 -16.58 3.98 12.16
N ARG A 20 -15.86 4.50 13.17
CA ARG A 20 -15.99 5.93 13.57
C ARG A 20 -15.30 6.87 12.60
N LEU A 21 -14.11 6.51 12.12
CA LEU A 21 -13.26 7.41 11.32
C LEU A 21 -13.55 7.34 9.82
N LYS A 22 -14.19 6.26 9.36
CA LYS A 22 -14.60 6.06 7.96
C LYS A 22 -13.45 6.28 6.96
N PRO A 23 -12.30 5.59 7.11
CA PRO A 23 -11.35 5.52 6.00
C PRO A 23 -11.99 4.78 4.82
N ASP A 24 -11.37 4.85 3.64
CA ASP A 24 -11.95 4.22 2.45
C ASP A 24 -11.66 2.71 2.38
N LEU A 25 -10.51 2.26 2.93
CA LEU A 25 -10.08 0.86 2.84
C LEU A 25 -9.46 0.36 4.16
N ALA A 26 -9.73 -0.92 4.45
CA ALA A 26 -9.16 -1.69 5.55
C ALA A 26 -8.26 -2.82 5.01
N GLY A 27 -6.98 -2.84 5.37
CA GLY A 27 -6.05 -3.89 4.95
C GLY A 27 -5.92 -5.00 5.99
N PHE A 28 -6.24 -6.25 5.60
CA PHE A 28 -5.99 -7.48 6.36
C PHE A 28 -4.73 -8.16 5.81
N VAL A 29 -3.74 -8.41 6.66
CA VAL A 29 -2.45 -9.00 6.24
C VAL A 29 -2.48 -10.50 6.42
N PHE A 30 -2.39 -11.25 5.33
CA PHE A 30 -2.33 -12.72 5.35
C PHE A 30 -0.90 -13.26 5.31
N ALA A 31 0.08 -12.40 5.07
CA ALA A 31 1.48 -12.76 5.09
C ALA A 31 2.03 -12.87 6.52
N LYS A 32 3.05 -13.73 6.71
CA LYS A 32 3.74 -13.90 7.99
C LYS A 32 4.29 -12.57 8.50
N SER A 33 3.71 -12.05 9.55
CA SER A 33 4.10 -10.79 10.18
C SER A 33 3.42 -10.66 11.55
N LYS A 34 3.83 -9.64 12.32
CA LYS A 34 3.13 -9.28 13.58
C LYS A 34 1.69 -8.82 13.38
N ARG A 35 1.27 -8.56 12.13
CA ARG A 35 -0.07 -8.09 11.76
C ARG A 35 -0.91 -9.15 11.07
N GLN A 36 -0.39 -10.40 11.01
CA GLN A 36 -1.06 -11.48 10.32
C GLN A 36 -2.42 -11.81 10.95
N VAL A 37 -3.39 -12.07 10.08
CA VAL A 37 -4.71 -12.63 10.44
C VAL A 37 -4.96 -13.92 9.67
N THR A 38 -5.79 -14.80 10.23
CA THR A 38 -6.33 -15.96 9.51
C THR A 38 -7.55 -15.58 8.66
N LYS A 39 -8.01 -16.50 7.80
CA LYS A 39 -9.23 -16.30 7.00
C LYS A 39 -10.46 -16.09 7.90
N GLU A 40 -10.56 -16.89 8.95
CA GLU A 40 -11.65 -16.85 9.93
C GLU A 40 -11.65 -15.52 10.72
N GLN A 41 -10.47 -15.07 11.14
CA GLN A 41 -10.33 -13.78 11.82
C GLN A 41 -10.72 -12.63 10.89
N ALA A 42 -10.24 -12.63 9.64
CA ALA A 42 -10.58 -11.59 8.67
C ALA A 42 -12.06 -11.57 8.33
N ALA A 43 -12.70 -12.74 8.19
CA ALA A 43 -14.14 -12.85 7.96
C ALA A 43 -14.93 -12.25 9.11
N GLY A 44 -14.63 -12.64 10.36
CA GLY A 44 -15.31 -12.09 11.54
C GLY A 44 -15.10 -10.59 11.72
N LEU A 45 -13.89 -10.08 11.42
CA LEU A 45 -13.64 -8.64 11.45
C LEU A 45 -14.41 -7.90 10.34
N LYS A 46 -14.55 -8.49 9.16
CA LYS A 46 -15.32 -7.90 8.06
C LYS A 46 -16.80 -7.80 8.38
N GLU A 47 -17.38 -8.78 9.06
CA GLU A 47 -18.78 -8.75 9.49
C GLU A 47 -19.09 -7.56 10.42
N LEU A 48 -18.09 -7.11 11.22
CA LEU A 48 -18.22 -5.97 12.12
C LEU A 48 -17.89 -4.63 11.45
N LEU A 49 -17.26 -4.66 10.26
CA LEU A 49 -16.82 -3.47 9.55
C LEU A 49 -18.00 -2.83 8.81
N ASP A 50 -18.04 -1.49 8.84
CA ASP A 50 -18.99 -0.74 8.03
C ASP A 50 -18.87 -1.11 6.53
N PRO A 51 -19.98 -1.49 5.87
CA PRO A 51 -19.97 -1.99 4.49
C PRO A 51 -19.50 -0.98 3.45
N GLU A 52 -19.42 0.32 3.79
CA GLU A 52 -18.86 1.34 2.93
C GLU A 52 -17.33 1.28 2.88
N ILE A 53 -16.68 0.68 3.89
CA ILE A 53 -15.22 0.52 3.96
C ILE A 53 -14.82 -0.77 3.21
N LYS A 54 -14.08 -0.63 2.12
CA LYS A 54 -13.63 -1.79 1.33
C LYS A 54 -12.49 -2.54 1.99
N THR A 55 -12.56 -3.86 1.99
CA THR A 55 -11.50 -4.71 2.54
C THR A 55 -10.47 -5.07 1.48
N VAL A 56 -9.19 -5.10 1.90
CA VAL A 56 -8.04 -5.42 1.05
C VAL A 56 -7.26 -6.58 1.69
N ALA A 57 -7.17 -7.72 1.02
CA ALA A 57 -6.26 -8.78 1.44
C ALA A 57 -4.83 -8.47 0.99
N VAL A 58 -3.92 -8.32 1.95
CA VAL A 58 -2.50 -8.08 1.67
C VAL A 58 -1.75 -9.41 1.71
N LEU A 59 -1.19 -9.78 0.56
CA LEU A 59 -0.60 -11.08 0.25
C LEU A 59 0.89 -10.94 -0.06
N VAL A 60 1.67 -11.96 0.23
CA VAL A 60 3.08 -12.09 -0.17
C VAL A 60 3.29 -13.51 -0.66
N ASN A 61 3.50 -13.66 -1.96
CA ASN A 61 3.80 -14.93 -2.63
C ASN A 61 2.81 -16.07 -2.31
N MET A 62 1.53 -15.71 -2.07
CA MET A 62 0.46 -16.69 -1.85
C MET A 62 0.11 -17.37 -3.17
N PRO A 63 -0.20 -18.69 -3.23
CA PRO A 63 -0.72 -19.32 -4.45
C PRO A 63 -1.96 -18.60 -4.99
N ALA A 64 -2.04 -18.42 -6.32
CA ALA A 64 -3.12 -17.63 -6.94
C ALA A 64 -4.52 -18.17 -6.62
N GLU A 65 -4.65 -19.48 -6.53
CA GLU A 65 -5.90 -20.16 -6.18
C GLU A 65 -6.34 -19.81 -4.76
N GLU A 66 -5.41 -19.79 -3.80
CA GLU A 66 -5.69 -19.41 -2.41
C GLU A 66 -6.03 -17.92 -2.30
N ALA A 67 -5.33 -17.07 -3.05
CA ALA A 67 -5.62 -15.64 -3.12
C ALA A 67 -7.02 -15.38 -3.68
N ALA A 68 -7.43 -16.09 -4.74
CA ALA A 68 -8.74 -15.97 -5.34
C ALA A 68 -9.87 -16.36 -4.38
N VAL A 69 -9.65 -17.35 -3.49
CA VAL A 69 -10.65 -17.73 -2.47
C VAL A 69 -11.01 -16.56 -1.58
N LEU A 70 -10.04 -15.74 -1.14
CA LEU A 70 -10.30 -14.59 -0.27
C LEU A 70 -11.25 -13.56 -0.91
N ALA A 71 -11.13 -13.38 -2.21
CA ALA A 71 -11.99 -12.49 -2.97
C ALA A 71 -13.36 -13.13 -3.25
N ASN A 72 -13.36 -14.36 -3.78
CA ASN A 72 -14.58 -15.05 -4.21
C ASN A 72 -15.51 -15.45 -3.06
N THR A 73 -14.97 -15.60 -1.84
CA THR A 73 -15.77 -15.79 -0.61
C THR A 73 -16.21 -14.48 0.04
N GLY A 74 -15.86 -13.34 -0.54
CA GLY A 74 -16.24 -12.03 -0.03
C GLY A 74 -15.45 -11.57 1.19
N ILE A 75 -14.35 -12.24 1.59
CA ILE A 75 -13.46 -11.79 2.68
C ILE A 75 -12.73 -10.51 2.29
N ALA A 76 -12.35 -10.37 1.02
CA ALA A 76 -11.68 -9.18 0.50
C ALA A 76 -12.40 -8.64 -0.75
N ASP A 77 -12.55 -7.32 -0.81
CA ASP A 77 -13.06 -6.62 -1.99
C ASP A 77 -11.95 -6.37 -3.02
N LEU A 78 -10.69 -6.24 -2.57
CA LEU A 78 -9.50 -6.08 -3.40
C LEU A 78 -8.39 -6.99 -2.90
N LEU A 79 -7.48 -7.37 -3.81
CA LEU A 79 -6.27 -8.13 -3.49
C LEU A 79 -5.04 -7.24 -3.67
N GLN A 80 -4.18 -7.16 -2.65
CA GLN A 80 -2.91 -6.44 -2.72
C GLN A 80 -1.75 -7.43 -2.73
N LEU A 81 -1.02 -7.47 -3.83
CA LEU A 81 0.17 -8.30 -4.04
C LEU A 81 1.40 -7.52 -3.58
N HIS A 82 1.98 -7.94 -2.46
CA HIS A 82 3.07 -7.21 -1.80
C HIS A 82 4.41 -7.99 -1.78
N GLY A 83 4.44 -9.12 -2.49
CA GLY A 83 5.62 -9.97 -2.71
C GLY A 83 6.22 -9.76 -4.10
N ASP A 84 6.76 -10.87 -4.63
CA ASP A 84 7.47 -10.90 -5.90
C ASP A 84 6.57 -11.44 -7.04
N GLU A 85 5.24 -11.32 -6.88
CA GLU A 85 4.27 -11.74 -7.87
C GLU A 85 4.46 -10.95 -9.17
N ASP A 86 4.75 -11.66 -10.25
CA ASP A 86 5.05 -11.15 -11.59
C ASP A 86 3.78 -10.97 -12.46
N ALA A 87 3.98 -10.53 -13.70
CA ALA A 87 2.90 -10.36 -14.67
C ALA A 87 2.15 -11.69 -14.96
N THR A 88 2.85 -12.82 -14.95
CA THR A 88 2.25 -14.14 -15.18
C THR A 88 1.33 -14.53 -14.04
N TYR A 89 1.76 -14.28 -12.80
CA TYR A 89 0.92 -14.50 -11.62
C TYR A 89 -0.34 -13.61 -11.67
N ILE A 90 -0.17 -12.32 -11.99
CA ILE A 90 -1.30 -11.38 -12.07
C ILE A 90 -2.30 -11.82 -13.13
N ALA A 91 -1.81 -12.22 -14.31
CA ALA A 91 -2.64 -12.74 -15.39
C ALA A 91 -3.45 -13.97 -14.94
N LYS A 92 -2.79 -14.93 -14.30
CA LYS A 92 -3.43 -16.12 -13.75
C LYS A 92 -4.49 -15.75 -12.71
N LEU A 93 -4.16 -14.87 -11.75
CA LEU A 93 -5.10 -14.46 -10.71
C LEU A 93 -6.35 -13.80 -11.29
N LYS A 94 -6.21 -12.99 -12.33
CA LYS A 94 -7.35 -12.38 -13.05
C LYS A 94 -8.27 -13.39 -13.76
N THR A 95 -7.79 -14.58 -14.08
CA THR A 95 -8.68 -15.65 -14.61
C THR A 95 -9.48 -16.34 -13.51
N LEU A 96 -9.03 -16.25 -12.25
CA LEU A 96 -9.62 -16.92 -11.10
C LEU A 96 -10.61 -16.04 -10.31
N THR A 97 -10.49 -14.70 -10.44
CA THR A 97 -11.36 -13.75 -9.75
C THR A 97 -11.55 -12.46 -10.53
N GLY A 98 -12.73 -11.84 -10.40
CA GLY A 98 -13.02 -10.50 -10.91
C GLY A 98 -12.57 -9.35 -10.00
N SER A 99 -11.93 -9.65 -8.87
CA SER A 99 -11.47 -8.62 -7.93
C SER A 99 -10.40 -7.72 -8.51
N LYS A 100 -10.43 -6.45 -8.08
CA LYS A 100 -9.37 -5.49 -8.40
C LYS A 100 -8.06 -5.84 -7.71
N ILE A 101 -6.96 -5.67 -8.43
CA ILE A 101 -5.61 -6.00 -7.97
C ILE A 101 -4.81 -4.73 -7.76
N ILE A 102 -4.22 -4.60 -6.57
CA ILE A 102 -3.22 -3.59 -6.22
C ILE A 102 -1.85 -4.29 -6.25
N LYS A 103 -0.91 -3.85 -7.09
CA LYS A 103 0.47 -4.36 -7.03
C LYS A 103 1.35 -3.38 -6.27
N ALA A 104 1.96 -3.86 -5.18
CA ALA A 104 2.96 -3.10 -4.47
C ALA A 104 4.29 -3.12 -5.23
N ILE A 105 4.85 -1.94 -5.43
CA ILE A 105 6.11 -1.68 -6.12
C ILE A 105 7.06 -1.04 -5.12
N ARG A 106 8.11 -1.78 -4.76
CA ARG A 106 9.12 -1.33 -3.81
C ARG A 106 10.16 -0.50 -4.54
N LEU A 107 10.01 0.82 -4.49
CA LEU A 107 10.96 1.72 -5.12
C LEU A 107 12.27 1.75 -4.32
N ARG A 108 13.38 1.51 -5.00
CA ARG A 108 14.71 1.64 -4.42
C ARG A 108 15.11 3.12 -4.45
N ASN A 109 15.54 3.62 -3.29
CA ASN A 109 16.17 4.92 -3.22
C ASN A 109 17.53 4.81 -3.92
N GLY A 110 17.69 5.48 -5.04
CA GLY A 110 18.97 5.62 -5.72
C GLY A 110 19.92 6.59 -5.00
N THR A 111 20.06 6.49 -3.69
CA THR A 111 21.24 7.05 -3.02
C THR A 111 22.41 6.12 -3.35
N LEU A 112 22.98 6.37 -4.50
CA LEU A 112 24.34 5.94 -4.78
C LEU A 112 25.23 6.35 -3.61
N PRO A 113 26.16 5.51 -3.17
CA PRO A 113 27.17 5.93 -2.22
C PRO A 113 27.80 7.19 -2.79
N ALA A 114 28.03 8.20 -1.94
CA ALA A 114 28.46 9.55 -2.31
C ALA A 114 29.87 9.62 -2.95
N GLN A 115 30.39 8.53 -3.45
CA GLN A 115 31.70 8.44 -4.13
C GLN A 115 31.58 7.62 -5.42
N GLY A 116 31.51 8.31 -6.54
CA GLY A 116 32.14 7.81 -7.76
C GLY A 116 31.33 6.98 -8.74
N TYR A 117 30.00 6.95 -8.69
CA TYR A 117 29.20 6.33 -9.75
C TYR A 117 28.52 7.41 -10.59
N GLY A 118 28.85 7.43 -11.89
CA GLY A 118 28.33 8.38 -12.87
C GLY A 118 26.88 8.08 -13.30
N LYS A 119 26.44 8.76 -14.36
CA LYS A 119 25.08 8.67 -14.95
C LYS A 119 24.55 7.23 -15.15
N GLU A 120 25.43 6.24 -15.38
CA GLU A 120 25.10 4.83 -15.57
C GLU A 120 24.39 4.17 -14.36
N ALA A 121 24.67 4.62 -13.13
CA ALA A 121 24.06 4.06 -11.95
C ALA A 121 22.65 4.64 -11.67
N GLU A 122 22.41 5.91 -12.01
CA GLU A 122 21.06 6.50 -12.00
C GLU A 122 20.20 5.82 -13.06
N GLU A 123 20.72 5.60 -14.26
CA GLU A 123 20.06 4.91 -15.36
C GLU A 123 19.70 3.46 -14.98
N SER A 124 20.58 2.75 -14.26
CA SER A 124 20.32 1.40 -13.75
C SER A 124 19.15 1.36 -12.75
N VAL A 125 19.01 2.34 -11.86
CA VAL A 125 17.90 2.42 -10.90
C VAL A 125 16.58 2.72 -11.61
N TYR A 126 16.57 3.63 -12.57
CA TYR A 126 15.40 3.95 -13.38
C TYR A 126 14.96 2.77 -14.23
N THR A 127 15.89 2.07 -14.86
CA THR A 127 15.61 0.86 -15.64
C THR A 127 14.99 -0.23 -14.77
N THR A 128 15.48 -0.40 -13.54
CA THR A 128 14.93 -1.37 -12.59
C THR A 128 13.51 -1.00 -12.17
N ASN A 129 13.24 0.28 -11.87
CA ASN A 129 11.90 0.74 -11.47
C ASN A 129 10.91 0.66 -12.65
N ALA A 130 11.34 0.96 -13.87
CA ALA A 130 10.52 0.78 -15.08
C ALA A 130 10.21 -0.70 -15.34
N GLY A 131 11.16 -1.60 -15.09
CA GLY A 131 10.95 -3.04 -15.14
C GLY A 131 9.89 -3.50 -14.15
N LEU A 132 9.92 -3.00 -12.91
CA LEU A 132 8.90 -3.31 -11.90
C LEU A 132 7.50 -2.83 -12.31
N LEU A 133 7.38 -1.69 -13.00
CA LEU A 133 6.11 -1.21 -13.56
C LEU A 133 5.61 -2.13 -14.68
N ALA A 134 6.50 -2.61 -15.55
CA ALA A 134 6.14 -3.54 -16.62
C ALA A 134 5.60 -4.86 -16.06
N GLU A 135 6.22 -5.40 -15.01
CA GLU A 135 5.72 -6.60 -14.29
C GLU A 135 4.35 -6.36 -13.64
N ALA A 136 4.05 -5.13 -13.24
CA ALA A 136 2.80 -4.73 -12.65
C ALA A 136 1.73 -4.28 -13.67
N ALA A 137 2.02 -4.34 -14.98
CA ALA A 137 1.19 -3.72 -16.04
C ALA A 137 -0.26 -4.22 -16.07
N GLN A 138 -0.54 -5.44 -15.60
CA GLN A 138 -1.89 -5.99 -15.56
C GLN A 138 -2.66 -5.70 -14.27
N ALA A 139 -2.03 -5.11 -13.24
CA ALA A 139 -2.72 -4.67 -12.03
C ALA A 139 -3.68 -3.51 -12.33
N ASP A 140 -4.68 -3.34 -11.48
CA ASP A 140 -5.64 -2.23 -11.59
C ASP A 140 -5.14 -0.96 -10.89
N TYR A 141 -4.30 -1.13 -9.87
CA TYR A 141 -3.69 -0.06 -9.08
C TYR A 141 -2.23 -0.37 -8.80
N TYR A 142 -1.42 0.68 -8.69
CA TYR A 142 -0.09 0.57 -8.09
C TYR A 142 -0.15 0.99 -6.61
N LEU A 143 0.75 0.45 -5.81
CA LEU A 143 1.06 0.97 -4.49
C LEU A 143 2.57 1.15 -4.43
N PHE A 144 3.02 2.40 -4.41
CA PHE A 144 4.44 2.71 -4.27
C PHE A 144 4.83 2.73 -2.80
N ASP A 145 5.69 1.77 -2.43
CA ASP A 145 6.26 1.66 -1.09
C ASP A 145 7.76 2.00 -1.14
N THR A 146 8.24 2.79 -0.18
CA THR A 146 9.67 3.03 -0.09
C THR A 146 10.35 1.89 0.64
N PHE A 147 11.25 1.22 -0.08
CA PHE A 147 12.17 0.28 0.52
C PHE A 147 13.44 1.02 0.98
N LEU A 148 13.72 1.00 2.28
CA LEU A 148 15.01 1.37 2.83
C LEU A 148 15.73 0.08 3.22
N PRO A 149 16.85 -0.29 2.53
CA PRO A 149 17.47 -1.62 2.67
C PRO A 149 17.93 -1.98 4.08
N ASP A 150 18.17 -1.02 4.97
CA ASP A 150 18.86 -1.24 6.25
C ASP A 150 18.02 -0.96 7.51
N THR A 151 16.70 -0.90 7.40
CA THR A 151 15.89 -0.60 8.58
C THR A 151 14.58 -1.38 8.63
N TYR A 152 14.58 -2.43 9.39
CA TYR A 152 13.35 -3.03 9.94
C TYR A 152 12.74 -2.04 10.95
N GLY A 153 11.97 -1.06 10.42
CA GLY A 153 11.06 -0.23 11.19
C GLY A 153 11.67 0.98 11.92
N GLY A 154 11.12 2.15 11.67
CA GLY A 154 11.19 3.27 12.64
C GLY A 154 12.23 4.36 12.41
N THR A 155 12.80 4.54 11.23
CA THR A 155 13.84 5.59 10.99
C THR A 155 13.31 6.98 10.71
N GLY A 156 12.00 7.21 10.70
CA GLY A 156 11.45 8.54 10.42
C GLY A 156 11.73 9.08 9.00
N LYS A 157 12.35 8.29 8.13
CA LYS A 157 12.56 8.71 6.73
C LYS A 157 11.28 8.53 5.94
N THR A 158 10.77 9.64 5.50
CA THR A 158 9.51 9.79 4.76
C THR A 158 9.67 9.43 3.30
N PHE A 159 8.59 8.94 2.67
CA PHE A 159 8.50 8.74 1.21
C PHE A 159 8.99 9.98 0.46
N SER A 160 9.91 9.79 -0.48
CA SER A 160 10.32 10.85 -1.39
C SER A 160 9.53 10.77 -2.70
N VAL A 161 8.69 11.78 -2.96
CA VAL A 161 7.92 11.88 -4.21
C VAL A 161 8.84 11.91 -5.43
N SER A 162 10.09 12.37 -5.28
CA SER A 162 11.08 12.38 -6.37
C SER A 162 11.44 11.00 -6.92
N LEU A 163 11.16 9.92 -6.17
CA LEU A 163 11.33 8.55 -6.67
C LEU A 163 10.35 8.19 -7.80
N LEU A 164 9.25 8.92 -7.91
CA LEU A 164 8.27 8.76 -8.98
C LEU A 164 8.63 9.56 -10.24
N ASN A 165 9.60 10.48 -10.13
CA ASN A 165 10.06 11.26 -11.28
C ASN A 165 10.61 10.30 -12.35
N ASN A 166 10.24 10.55 -13.60
CA ASN A 166 10.63 9.75 -14.77
C ASN A 166 10.00 8.35 -14.85
N LEU A 167 9.09 7.96 -13.93
CA LEU A 167 8.28 6.77 -14.10
C LEU A 167 7.06 7.09 -14.98
N LEU A 168 6.79 6.24 -15.96
CA LEU A 168 5.58 6.33 -16.78
C LEU A 168 4.41 5.69 -16.02
N ILE A 169 3.80 6.47 -15.13
CA ILE A 169 2.64 6.03 -14.34
C ILE A 169 1.38 6.21 -15.18
N ASP A 170 0.71 5.12 -15.48
CA ASP A 170 -0.46 5.03 -16.36
C ASP A 170 -1.74 4.57 -15.64
N LYS A 171 -1.66 4.35 -14.32
CA LYS A 171 -2.76 3.80 -13.50
C LYS A 171 -2.90 4.54 -12.18
N PRO A 172 -4.10 4.46 -11.56
CA PRO A 172 -4.28 4.98 -10.21
C PRO A 172 -3.30 4.34 -9.22
N PHE A 173 -2.73 5.15 -8.32
CA PHE A 173 -1.76 4.67 -7.36
C PHE A 173 -1.98 5.18 -5.94
N PHE A 174 -1.54 4.35 -4.99
CA PHE A 174 -1.39 4.68 -3.59
C PHE A 174 0.08 4.99 -3.25
N LEU A 175 0.28 5.87 -2.28
CA LEU A 175 1.57 6.06 -1.64
C LEU A 175 1.60 5.38 -0.28
N ALA A 176 2.66 4.64 -0.01
CA ALA A 176 2.94 3.97 1.24
C ALA A 176 4.39 4.22 1.71
N GLY A 177 4.75 3.68 2.86
CA GLY A 177 6.11 3.77 3.42
C GLY A 177 6.32 4.99 4.32
N GLY A 178 6.43 4.73 5.62
CA GLY A 178 6.76 5.74 6.63
C GLY A 178 5.78 6.91 6.79
N LEU A 179 4.52 6.74 6.35
CA LEU A 179 3.50 7.77 6.48
C LEU A 179 2.98 7.85 7.92
N ASP A 180 2.76 9.08 8.38
CA ASP A 180 2.12 9.42 9.66
C ASP A 180 1.37 10.77 9.56
N ALA A 181 0.69 11.18 10.63
CA ALA A 181 -0.06 12.45 10.67
C ALA A 181 0.82 13.70 10.50
N GLY A 182 2.12 13.62 10.85
CA GLY A 182 3.05 14.74 10.76
C GLY A 182 3.58 14.98 9.33
N ASN A 183 3.61 13.94 8.50
CA ASN A 183 4.25 14.01 7.18
C ASN A 183 3.28 13.91 5.99
N VAL A 184 2.12 13.25 6.16
CA VAL A 184 1.23 12.90 5.04
C VAL A 184 0.71 14.12 4.28
N ALA A 185 0.36 15.23 4.95
CA ALA A 185 -0.11 16.44 4.28
C ALA A 185 0.96 17.06 3.36
N GLY A 186 2.23 17.01 3.79
CA GLY A 186 3.36 17.49 2.99
C GLY A 186 3.55 16.66 1.71
N ILE A 187 3.41 15.34 1.82
CA ILE A 187 3.51 14.41 0.69
C ILE A 187 2.36 14.62 -0.29
N ILE A 188 1.12 14.66 0.20
CA ILE A 188 -0.06 14.91 -0.65
C ILE A 188 0.10 16.22 -1.42
N ARG A 189 0.51 17.32 -0.76
CA ARG A 189 0.74 18.61 -1.44
C ARG A 189 1.81 18.54 -2.52
N LYS A 190 2.87 17.75 -2.34
CA LYS A 190 3.90 17.58 -3.37
C LYS A 190 3.34 16.87 -4.59
N VAL A 191 2.59 15.78 -4.41
CA VAL A 191 1.95 15.06 -5.53
C VAL A 191 0.91 15.93 -6.24
N GLN A 192 0.11 16.68 -5.49
CA GLN A 192 -0.92 17.57 -6.06
C GLN A 192 -0.34 18.71 -6.89
N LYS A 193 0.91 19.11 -6.65
CA LYS A 193 1.62 20.13 -7.45
C LYS A 193 2.28 19.55 -8.70
N ASP A 194 2.36 18.25 -8.82
CA ASP A 194 2.96 17.56 -9.97
C ASP A 194 1.88 17.19 -10.98
N ALA A 195 1.90 17.85 -12.13
CA ALA A 195 0.91 17.66 -13.18
C ALA A 195 0.93 16.26 -13.81
N THR A 196 2.05 15.52 -13.70
CA THR A 196 2.19 14.17 -14.23
C THR A 196 1.67 13.11 -13.26
N LEU A 197 1.74 13.36 -11.96
CA LEU A 197 1.30 12.44 -10.92
C LEU A 197 -0.16 12.63 -10.52
N LEU A 198 -0.62 13.89 -10.49
CA LEU A 198 -1.95 14.26 -10.01
C LEU A 198 -3.09 13.47 -10.66
N PRO A 199 -3.12 13.22 -11.99
CA PRO A 199 -4.20 12.48 -12.64
C PRO A 199 -4.36 11.05 -12.15
N PHE A 200 -3.28 10.45 -11.65
CA PHE A 200 -3.22 9.05 -11.21
C PHE A 200 -3.17 8.90 -9.68
N PHE A 201 -3.02 10.00 -8.95
CA PHE A 201 -2.94 9.94 -7.49
C PHE A 201 -4.29 9.54 -6.89
N TYR A 202 -4.39 8.32 -6.40
CA TYR A 202 -5.61 7.77 -5.84
C TYR A 202 -5.69 7.94 -4.32
N GLY A 203 -4.62 7.63 -3.58
CA GLY A 203 -4.67 7.69 -2.14
C GLY A 203 -3.36 7.38 -1.42
N VAL A 204 -3.49 7.23 -0.11
CA VAL A 204 -2.39 6.90 0.80
C VAL A 204 -2.70 5.63 1.57
N ASP A 205 -1.65 4.82 1.85
CA ASP A 205 -1.71 3.61 2.65
C ASP A 205 -0.80 3.74 3.87
N VAL A 206 -1.36 3.64 5.06
CA VAL A 206 -0.63 3.77 6.31
C VAL A 206 -0.79 2.54 7.19
N SER A 207 0.30 2.08 7.79
CA SER A 207 0.29 0.97 8.73
C SER A 207 1.00 1.34 10.05
N GLY A 208 2.33 1.40 10.07
CA GLY A 208 3.11 1.63 11.29
C GLY A 208 2.91 3.03 11.90
N GLY A 209 2.70 4.07 11.07
CA GLY A 209 2.54 5.44 11.54
C GLY A 209 1.25 5.72 12.33
N ILE A 210 0.33 4.75 12.37
CA ILE A 210 -0.88 4.78 13.19
C ILE A 210 -0.87 3.69 14.28
N GLU A 211 0.33 3.24 14.69
CA GLU A 211 0.52 2.21 15.72
C GLU A 211 1.23 2.77 16.95
N THR A 212 0.90 2.19 18.12
CA THR A 212 1.66 2.27 19.37
C THR A 212 1.86 0.83 19.85
N ASP A 213 3.10 0.45 20.18
CA ASP A 213 3.49 -0.89 20.63
C ASP A 213 3.03 -2.02 19.68
N GLY A 214 2.97 -1.72 18.38
CA GLY A 214 2.58 -2.69 17.35
C GLY A 214 1.08 -2.93 17.18
N TYR A 215 0.24 -2.14 17.86
CA TYR A 215 -1.23 -2.14 17.72
C TYR A 215 -1.72 -0.81 17.15
N LYS A 216 -2.85 -0.83 16.44
CA LYS A 216 -3.47 0.41 15.96
C LYS A 216 -3.88 1.28 17.15
N ASP A 217 -3.51 2.54 17.04
CA ASP A 217 -3.76 3.58 18.04
C ASP A 217 -4.84 4.52 17.51
N THR A 218 -5.99 4.53 18.16
CA THR A 218 -7.15 5.33 17.72
C THR A 218 -6.84 6.83 17.66
N ILE A 219 -6.00 7.35 18.57
CA ILE A 219 -5.62 8.77 18.55
C ILE A 219 -4.78 9.09 17.33
N LYS A 220 -3.81 8.23 16.99
CA LYS A 220 -3.00 8.37 15.77
C LYS A 220 -3.82 8.20 14.50
N MET A 221 -4.75 7.23 14.46
CA MET A 221 -5.69 7.05 13.35
C MET A 221 -6.54 8.31 13.15
N GLN A 222 -7.08 8.87 14.22
CA GLN A 222 -7.87 10.10 14.18
C GLN A 222 -7.04 11.30 13.71
N ALA A 223 -5.84 11.47 14.24
CA ALA A 223 -4.92 12.53 13.82
C ALA A 223 -4.59 12.43 12.34
N PHE A 224 -4.32 11.20 11.83
CA PHE A 224 -4.05 10.96 10.41
C PHE A 224 -5.24 11.35 9.54
N MET A 225 -6.46 10.89 9.88
CA MET A 225 -7.68 11.24 9.14
C MET A 225 -7.94 12.75 9.15
N LYS A 226 -7.79 13.40 10.32
CA LYS A 226 -7.94 14.86 10.44
C LYS A 226 -6.96 15.62 9.54
N THR A 227 -5.72 15.15 9.44
CA THR A 227 -4.69 15.78 8.60
C THR A 227 -5.06 15.74 7.11
N ILE A 228 -5.81 14.72 6.66
CA ILE A 228 -6.18 14.55 5.25
C ILE A 228 -7.53 15.18 4.92
N ARG A 229 -8.48 15.12 5.83
CA ARG A 229 -9.87 15.55 5.56
C ARG A 229 -10.24 16.92 6.16
N GLY A 230 -9.39 17.48 7.02
CA GLY A 230 -9.57 18.78 7.68
C GLY A 230 -10.37 18.66 8.96
#